data_c5d1311789cf2b4c63dc2cb4143f2cd0
#
_entry.id   c5d1311789cf2b4c63dc2cb4143f2cd0
#
_cell.length_a   1.000
_cell.length_b   1.000
_cell.length_c   1.000
_cell.angle_alpha   90.00
_cell.angle_beta   90.00
_cell.angle_gamma   90.00
#
_symmetry.space_group_name_H-M   'P 1'
#
loop_
_entity.id
_entity.type
_entity.pdbx_description
1 polymer ?
#
loop_
_entity_poly.entity_id
_entity_poly.type
_entity_poly.pdbx_seq_one_letter_code
_entity_poly.pdbx_strand_id
1 'polypeptide(L)'
;MQNNSTQIKPEHLLCAAGGLLVGAWWVKNKVKEAAQSRAEHDDPELVAATCEEIAEVLDQWEPDSYDTEDDFVFDLGSHLDQESSCEVEVMPGIAGTKPDVLVDDVLALEVKVNPNKAELDRCVGQCAGYSRRWVTWIVLIDTPPSKIGWLENLLADKRLDHILVWSFS
;
A
#
# COMPACT_ATOMS: atom_id res chain seq x y z
N MET A 1 -27.89 -20.36 -18.86
CA MET A 1 -27.39 -19.09 -18.32
C MET A 1 -26.87 -19.38 -16.92
N GLN A 2 -25.56 -19.56 -16.79
CA GLN A 2 -24.91 -19.79 -15.49
C GLN A 2 -24.47 -18.44 -14.97
N ASN A 3 -25.05 -18.03 -13.83
CA ASN A 3 -24.59 -16.88 -13.06
C ASN A 3 -23.26 -17.25 -12.39
N ASN A 4 -22.14 -16.83 -12.96
CA ASN A 4 -20.88 -16.75 -12.25
C ASN A 4 -20.90 -15.53 -11.34
N SER A 5 -21.44 -15.68 -10.13
CA SER A 5 -21.18 -14.76 -9.03
C SER A 5 -19.75 -15.02 -8.57
N THR A 6 -18.83 -14.18 -8.98
CA THR A 6 -17.47 -14.14 -8.43
C THR A 6 -17.60 -13.78 -6.95
N GLN A 7 -17.55 -14.76 -6.07
CA GLN A 7 -17.41 -14.52 -4.63
C GLN A 7 -16.06 -13.84 -4.40
N ILE A 8 -16.10 -12.56 -4.03
CA ILE A 8 -14.94 -11.85 -3.53
C ILE A 8 -14.55 -12.57 -2.23
N LYS A 9 -13.35 -13.13 -2.19
CA LYS A 9 -12.82 -13.74 -0.98
C LYS A 9 -12.52 -12.63 0.02
N PRO A 10 -13.05 -12.67 1.26
CA PRO A 10 -12.88 -11.60 2.26
C PRO A 10 -11.46 -11.44 2.79
N GLU A 11 -10.54 -12.23 2.34
CA GLU A 11 -9.15 -12.28 2.78
C GLU A 11 -8.25 -11.19 2.16
N HIS A 12 -8.76 -10.36 1.26
CA HIS A 12 -7.99 -9.33 0.55
C HIS A 12 -8.34 -7.89 0.96
N LEU A 13 -9.33 -7.69 1.82
CA LEU A 13 -9.76 -6.36 2.24
C LEU A 13 -9.15 -6.01 3.60
N LEU A 14 -8.05 -5.28 3.61
CA LEU A 14 -7.57 -4.56 4.78
C LEU A 14 -8.35 -3.25 4.87
N CYS A 15 -9.50 -3.26 5.56
CA CYS A 15 -10.16 -2.04 5.98
C CYS A 15 -9.62 -1.66 7.36
N ALA A 16 -9.01 -0.50 7.49
CA ALA A 16 -8.69 0.14 8.75
C ALA A 16 -9.99 0.62 9.44
N ALA A 17 -10.81 -0.31 9.88
CA ALA A 17 -11.95 -0.06 10.77
C ALA A 17 -12.34 -1.39 11.44
N GLY A 18 -11.67 -1.76 12.53
CA GLY A 18 -12.22 -2.70 13.53
C GLY A 18 -12.10 -4.20 13.25
N GLY A 19 -11.12 -4.67 12.46
CA GLY A 19 -10.90 -6.09 12.16
C GLY A 19 -9.60 -6.67 12.74
N LEU A 20 -9.42 -6.60 14.02
CA LEU A 20 -8.20 -6.64 14.83
C LEU A 20 -7.44 -7.98 14.93
N LEU A 21 -7.63 -9.04 14.20
CA LEU A 21 -6.78 -10.24 14.34
C LEU A 21 -6.50 -11.02 13.05
N VAL A 22 -7.31 -10.92 12.03
CA VAL A 22 -7.10 -11.65 10.77
C VAL A 22 -6.17 -10.86 9.84
N GLY A 23 -6.21 -9.53 9.90
CA GLY A 23 -5.38 -8.65 9.09
C GLY A 23 -3.89 -8.77 9.43
N ALA A 24 -3.51 -8.73 10.70
CA ALA A 24 -2.11 -8.74 11.13
C ALA A 24 -1.36 -10.02 10.72
N TRP A 25 -1.98 -11.19 10.82
CA TRP A 25 -1.35 -12.45 10.39
C TRP A 25 -1.15 -12.51 8.87
N TRP A 26 -2.14 -12.02 8.12
CA TRP A 26 -2.08 -12.01 6.65
C TRP A 26 -1.04 -10.99 6.15
N VAL A 27 -0.99 -9.78 6.73
CA VAL A 27 0.05 -8.78 6.46
C VAL A 27 1.43 -9.37 6.72
N LYS A 28 1.66 -9.98 7.90
CA LYS A 28 2.93 -10.63 8.22
C LYS A 28 3.35 -11.70 7.22
N ASN A 29 2.42 -12.48 6.69
CA ASN A 29 2.74 -13.48 5.67
C ASN A 29 3.06 -12.84 4.32
N LYS A 30 2.28 -11.83 3.89
CA LYS A 30 2.53 -11.11 2.63
C LYS A 30 3.83 -10.32 2.66
N VAL A 31 4.13 -9.67 3.79
CA VAL A 31 5.42 -9.00 4.03
C VAL A 31 6.57 -10.00 3.91
N LYS A 32 6.46 -11.18 4.53
CA LYS A 32 7.48 -12.23 4.40
C LYS A 32 7.65 -12.74 2.97
N GLU A 33 6.57 -12.93 2.23
CA GLU A 33 6.62 -13.31 0.81
C GLU A 33 7.32 -12.24 -0.03
N ALA A 34 7.00 -10.96 0.20
CA ALA A 34 7.62 -9.82 -0.48
C ALA A 34 9.11 -9.68 -0.12
N ALA A 35 9.47 -9.82 1.16
CA ALA A 35 10.86 -9.80 1.63
C ALA A 35 11.68 -10.97 1.06
N GLN A 36 11.12 -12.18 1.01
CA GLN A 36 11.80 -13.36 0.46
C GLN A 36 12.06 -13.25 -1.04
N SER A 37 11.21 -12.55 -1.80
CA SER A 37 11.42 -12.32 -3.23
C SER A 37 12.58 -11.35 -3.53
N ARG A 38 13.09 -10.63 -2.51
CA ARG A 38 14.13 -9.59 -2.62
C ARG A 38 15.45 -9.93 -1.96
N ALA A 39 15.57 -11.09 -1.34
CA ALA A 39 16.73 -11.53 -0.55
C ALA A 39 18.09 -11.51 -1.30
N GLU A 40 18.15 -11.01 -2.54
CA GLU A 40 19.42 -10.84 -3.27
C GLU A 40 20.12 -9.49 -3.00
N HIS A 41 19.44 -8.47 -2.42
CA HIS A 41 20.00 -7.11 -2.30
C HIS A 41 19.86 -6.46 -0.92
N ASP A 42 18.90 -6.89 -0.07
CA ASP A 42 18.62 -6.28 1.22
C ASP A 42 18.59 -7.34 2.33
N ASP A 43 18.86 -6.93 3.57
CA ASP A 43 18.71 -7.79 4.75
C ASP A 43 17.21 -8.14 4.93
N PRO A 44 16.81 -9.42 4.77
CA PRO A 44 15.38 -9.79 4.84
C PRO A 44 14.75 -9.53 6.21
N GLU A 45 15.58 -9.52 7.29
CA GLU A 45 15.11 -9.24 8.65
C GLU A 45 14.80 -7.75 8.79
N LEU A 46 15.64 -6.87 8.25
CA LEU A 46 15.40 -5.43 8.22
C LEU A 46 14.13 -5.11 7.40
N VAL A 47 14.01 -5.65 6.20
CA VAL A 47 12.82 -5.45 5.36
C VAL A 47 11.54 -5.88 6.07
N ALA A 48 11.56 -7.03 6.74
CA ALA A 48 10.40 -7.52 7.46
C ALA A 48 10.06 -6.62 8.67
N ALA A 49 11.07 -6.17 9.42
CA ALA A 49 10.91 -5.32 10.59
C ALA A 49 10.32 -3.95 10.19
N THR A 50 10.90 -3.26 9.19
CA THR A 50 10.38 -1.99 8.66
C THR A 50 8.93 -2.14 8.21
N CYS A 51 8.61 -3.17 7.42
CA CYS A 51 7.24 -3.36 6.95
C CYS A 51 6.26 -3.71 8.09
N GLU A 52 6.67 -4.48 9.10
CA GLU A 52 5.82 -4.78 10.26
C GLU A 52 5.54 -3.51 11.08
N GLU A 53 6.57 -2.68 11.35
CA GLU A 53 6.43 -1.42 12.07
C GLU A 53 5.52 -0.44 11.33
N ILE A 54 5.75 -0.22 10.03
CA ILE A 54 4.93 0.70 9.23
C ILE A 54 3.48 0.20 9.10
N ALA A 55 3.24 -1.11 9.05
CA ALA A 55 1.89 -1.64 9.05
C ALA A 55 1.14 -1.35 10.36
N GLU A 56 1.83 -1.43 11.51
CA GLU A 56 1.26 -1.09 12.82
C GLU A 56 0.95 0.41 12.94
N VAL A 57 1.82 1.27 12.41
CA VAL A 57 1.62 2.73 12.40
C VAL A 57 0.49 3.11 11.44
N LEU A 58 0.42 2.53 10.24
CA LEU A 58 -0.66 2.75 9.29
C LEU A 58 -2.04 2.35 9.84
N ASP A 59 -2.13 1.26 10.61
CA ASP A 59 -3.39 0.82 11.23
C ASP A 59 -3.94 1.83 12.25
N GLN A 60 -3.10 2.74 12.75
CA GLN A 60 -3.46 3.80 13.69
C GLN A 60 -3.63 5.17 13.01
N TRP A 61 -3.31 5.29 11.72
CA TRP A 61 -3.44 6.53 11.00
C TRP A 61 -4.91 6.84 10.68
N GLU A 62 -5.36 8.00 11.12
CA GLU A 62 -6.67 8.55 10.84
C GLU A 62 -6.47 9.83 10.02
N PRO A 63 -6.56 9.77 8.67
CA PRO A 63 -6.33 10.94 7.84
C PRO A 63 -7.39 12.03 8.10
N ASP A 64 -6.92 13.25 8.28
CA ASP A 64 -7.79 14.42 8.31
C ASP A 64 -8.40 14.70 6.91
N SER A 65 -9.36 15.61 6.84
CA SER A 65 -9.96 16.05 5.59
C SER A 65 -9.05 17.09 4.92
N TYR A 66 -8.49 16.75 3.76
CA TYR A 66 -7.61 17.62 2.98
C TYR A 66 -8.18 17.87 1.57
N ASP A 67 -7.71 18.95 0.93
CA ASP A 67 -8.18 19.36 -0.40
C ASP A 67 -7.40 18.69 -1.54
N THR A 68 -6.14 18.28 -1.30
CA THR A 68 -5.26 17.75 -2.34
C THR A 68 -4.61 16.42 -1.95
N GLU A 69 -4.21 15.62 -2.95
CA GLU A 69 -3.44 14.38 -2.76
C GLU A 69 -2.11 14.65 -2.05
N ASP A 70 -1.43 15.75 -2.40
CA ASP A 70 -0.15 16.14 -1.80
C ASP A 70 -0.29 16.41 -0.29
N ASP A 71 -1.40 16.99 0.18
CA ASP A 71 -1.64 17.23 1.61
C ASP A 71 -1.76 15.90 2.38
N PHE A 72 -2.45 14.90 1.81
CA PHE A 72 -2.52 13.55 2.38
C PHE A 72 -1.15 12.87 2.41
N VAL A 73 -0.34 13.06 1.38
CA VAL A 73 1.03 12.52 1.32
C VAL A 73 1.91 13.13 2.42
N PHE A 74 1.80 14.44 2.65
CA PHE A 74 2.52 15.12 3.73
C PHE A 74 2.05 14.70 5.11
N ASP A 75 0.73 14.57 5.31
CA ASP A 75 0.15 14.11 6.57
C ASP A 75 0.59 12.69 6.90
N LEU A 76 0.45 11.77 5.94
CA LEU A 76 0.92 10.39 6.07
C LEU A 76 2.41 10.34 6.40
N GLY A 77 3.25 11.06 5.64
CA GLY A 77 4.68 11.11 5.88
C GLY A 77 5.04 11.64 7.27
N SER A 78 4.35 12.69 7.73
CA SER A 78 4.53 13.26 9.06
C SER A 78 4.12 12.30 10.16
N HIS A 79 3.01 11.57 9.97
CA HIS A 79 2.54 10.56 10.91
C HIS A 79 3.55 9.40 11.02
N LEU A 80 4.04 8.90 9.89
CA LEU A 80 5.06 7.84 9.87
C LEU A 80 6.37 8.29 10.54
N ASP A 81 6.85 9.50 10.28
CA ASP A 81 8.08 10.05 10.87
C ASP A 81 7.96 10.25 12.38
N GLN A 82 6.77 10.55 12.90
CA GLN A 82 6.52 10.76 14.32
C GLN A 82 6.29 9.47 15.10
N GLU A 83 5.62 8.48 14.50
CA GLU A 83 5.14 7.29 15.19
C GLU A 83 6.00 6.04 14.91
N SER A 84 6.95 6.10 13.95
CA SER A 84 7.91 5.02 13.70
C SER A 84 9.34 5.41 14.05
N SER A 85 10.22 4.41 14.10
CA SER A 85 11.67 4.62 14.25
C SER A 85 12.41 4.71 12.91
N CYS A 86 11.69 4.64 11.81
CA CYS A 86 12.21 4.57 10.45
C CYS A 86 12.56 5.96 9.88
N GLU A 87 13.50 6.02 8.93
CA GLU A 87 13.76 7.21 8.13
C GLU A 87 12.66 7.36 7.06
N VAL A 88 11.97 8.51 7.04
CA VAL A 88 10.84 8.76 6.13
C VAL A 88 11.17 9.89 5.16
N GLU A 89 11.19 9.58 3.86
CA GLU A 89 11.32 10.56 2.79
C GLU A 89 9.97 10.81 2.12
N VAL A 90 9.50 12.06 2.14
CA VAL A 90 8.25 12.48 1.46
C VAL A 90 8.60 13.20 0.15
N MET A 91 8.07 12.70 -0.97
CA MET A 91 8.41 13.15 -2.32
C MET A 91 7.17 13.48 -3.17
N PRO A 92 6.26 14.35 -2.72
CA PRO A 92 5.04 14.65 -3.45
C PRO A 92 5.32 15.33 -4.79
N GLY A 93 4.44 15.11 -5.76
CA GLY A 93 4.46 15.84 -7.03
C GLY A 93 5.54 15.43 -8.03
N ILE A 94 6.39 14.43 -7.75
CA ILE A 94 7.38 13.89 -8.70
C ILE A 94 6.77 12.70 -9.45
N ALA A 95 5.65 12.94 -10.12
CA ALA A 95 4.86 11.90 -10.77
C ALA A 95 5.70 10.94 -11.64
N GLY A 96 5.60 9.65 -11.35
CA GLY A 96 6.03 8.57 -12.22
C GLY A 96 7.50 8.16 -12.15
N THR A 97 8.34 8.83 -11.35
CA THR A 97 9.76 8.50 -11.22
C THR A 97 10.16 8.06 -9.82
N LYS A 98 9.38 8.46 -8.81
CA LYS A 98 9.63 8.16 -7.39
C LYS A 98 8.29 7.89 -6.70
N PRO A 99 8.25 7.08 -5.62
CA PRO A 99 7.08 6.91 -4.78
C PRO A 99 6.74 8.21 -4.05
N ASP A 100 5.49 8.33 -3.57
CA ASP A 100 5.06 9.51 -2.79
C ASP A 100 5.74 9.53 -1.42
N VAL A 101 5.92 8.36 -0.78
CA VAL A 101 6.69 8.20 0.46
C VAL A 101 7.63 7.00 0.32
N LEU A 102 8.87 7.17 0.80
CA LEU A 102 9.87 6.11 0.89
C LEU A 102 10.34 5.97 2.34
N VAL A 103 10.36 4.74 2.85
CA VAL A 103 10.76 4.43 4.23
C VAL A 103 11.99 3.53 4.22
N ASP A 104 13.06 3.95 4.91
CA ASP A 104 14.35 3.24 5.08
C ASP A 104 15.02 2.79 3.75
N ASP A 105 14.72 3.41 2.62
CA ASP A 105 15.05 2.91 1.26
C ASP A 105 14.58 1.45 1.02
N VAL A 106 13.56 0.99 1.74
CA VAL A 106 13.02 -0.38 1.77
C VAL A 106 11.59 -0.44 1.26
N LEU A 107 10.72 0.45 1.79
CA LEU A 107 9.27 0.43 1.53
C LEU A 107 8.83 1.69 0.79
N ALA A 108 8.23 1.50 -0.37
CA ALA A 108 7.63 2.56 -1.19
C ALA A 108 6.11 2.59 -1.01
N LEU A 109 5.55 3.76 -0.70
CA LEU A 109 4.11 4.00 -0.63
C LEU A 109 3.68 4.90 -1.79
N GLU A 110 2.61 4.54 -2.47
CA GLU A 110 1.93 5.35 -3.48
C GLU A 110 0.54 5.69 -2.96
N VAL A 111 0.23 6.97 -2.82
CA VAL A 111 -1.03 7.48 -2.27
C VAL A 111 -1.98 7.88 -3.40
N LYS A 112 -3.26 7.55 -3.28
CA LYS A 112 -4.29 7.97 -4.21
C LYS A 112 -5.59 8.32 -3.48
N VAL A 113 -6.14 9.50 -3.79
CA VAL A 113 -7.37 10.02 -3.20
C VAL A 113 -8.51 9.91 -4.19
N ASN A 114 -9.54 9.15 -3.84
CA ASN A 114 -10.73 8.91 -4.67
C ASN A 114 -10.43 8.73 -6.18
N PRO A 115 -9.44 7.89 -6.55
CA PRO A 115 -8.94 7.80 -7.91
C PRO A 115 -10.01 7.26 -8.88
N ASN A 116 -9.99 7.71 -10.13
CA ASN A 116 -10.72 7.05 -11.19
C ASN A 116 -9.95 5.82 -11.72
N LYS A 117 -10.58 5.02 -12.61
CA LYS A 117 -9.95 3.80 -13.14
C LYS A 117 -8.65 4.05 -13.92
N ALA A 118 -8.56 5.17 -14.65
CA ALA A 118 -7.37 5.50 -15.43
C ALA A 118 -6.20 5.88 -14.50
N GLU A 119 -6.50 6.54 -13.39
CA GLU A 119 -5.51 6.85 -12.34
C GLU A 119 -5.02 5.59 -11.64
N LEU A 120 -5.91 4.66 -11.32
CA LEU A 120 -5.56 3.36 -10.76
C LEU A 120 -4.70 2.52 -11.73
N ASP A 121 -5.03 2.50 -13.02
CA ASP A 121 -4.21 1.79 -14.02
C ASP A 121 -2.80 2.38 -14.15
N ARG A 122 -2.70 3.72 -14.10
CA ARG A 122 -1.41 4.43 -14.05
C ARG A 122 -0.65 4.11 -12.78
N CYS A 123 -1.31 4.15 -11.61
CA CYS A 123 -0.74 3.80 -10.31
C CYS A 123 -0.13 2.38 -10.32
N VAL A 124 -0.85 1.40 -10.86
CA VAL A 124 -0.32 0.03 -11.02
C VAL A 124 0.93 -0.01 -11.90
N GLY A 125 0.97 0.81 -12.96
CA GLY A 125 2.17 0.94 -13.80
C GLY A 125 3.37 1.51 -13.04
N GLN A 126 3.16 2.52 -12.19
CA GLN A 126 4.18 3.13 -11.33
C GLN A 126 4.67 2.11 -10.29
N CYS A 127 3.75 1.49 -9.55
CA CYS A 127 4.05 0.48 -8.54
C CYS A 127 4.80 -0.73 -9.11
N ALA A 128 4.48 -1.17 -10.32
CA ALA A 128 5.23 -2.19 -11.04
C ALA A 128 6.69 -1.78 -11.32
N GLY A 129 6.94 -0.48 -11.47
CA GLY A 129 8.29 0.08 -11.57
C GLY A 129 9.01 0.06 -10.23
N TYR A 130 8.35 0.54 -9.18
CA TYR A 130 8.90 0.62 -7.81
C TYR A 130 9.17 -0.76 -7.22
N SER A 131 8.29 -1.72 -7.44
CA SER A 131 8.41 -3.08 -6.92
C SER A 131 9.62 -3.85 -7.43
N ARG A 132 10.38 -3.31 -8.39
CA ARG A 132 11.70 -3.83 -8.80
C ARG A 132 12.81 -3.46 -7.82
N ARG A 133 12.59 -2.41 -7.01
CA ARG A 133 13.60 -1.89 -6.09
C ARG A 133 13.15 -1.92 -4.63
N TRP A 134 11.87 -1.69 -4.34
CA TRP A 134 11.33 -1.59 -2.99
C TRP A 134 10.14 -2.51 -2.78
N VAL A 135 9.87 -2.92 -1.56
CA VAL A 135 8.53 -3.38 -1.19
C VAL A 135 7.58 -2.23 -1.51
N THR A 136 6.44 -2.52 -2.13
CA THR A 136 5.57 -1.45 -2.63
C THR A 136 4.16 -1.65 -2.10
N TRP A 137 3.58 -0.61 -1.52
CA TRP A 137 2.20 -0.58 -1.08
C TRP A 137 1.45 0.58 -1.73
N ILE A 138 0.14 0.41 -1.89
CA ILE A 138 -0.77 1.43 -2.37
C ILE A 138 -1.66 1.86 -1.20
N VAL A 139 -1.74 3.17 -0.94
CA VAL A 139 -2.60 3.77 0.07
C VAL A 139 -3.74 4.49 -0.64
N LEU A 140 -4.96 4.01 -0.45
CA LEU A 140 -6.18 4.56 -1.04
C LEU A 140 -6.99 5.32 0.00
N ILE A 141 -7.42 6.54 -0.32
CA ILE A 141 -8.23 7.39 0.54
C ILE A 141 -9.54 7.66 -0.17
N ASP A 142 -10.67 7.60 0.56
CA ASP A 142 -12.03 7.84 0.05
C ASP A 142 -12.36 7.01 -1.21
N THR A 143 -11.83 5.81 -1.30
CA THR A 143 -11.98 4.97 -2.48
C THR A 143 -13.09 3.93 -2.29
N PRO A 144 -14.13 3.93 -3.13
CA PRO A 144 -15.23 2.97 -3.02
C PRO A 144 -14.76 1.52 -3.13
N PRO A 145 -15.36 0.57 -2.36
CA PRO A 145 -15.00 -0.86 -2.39
C PRO A 145 -14.98 -1.49 -3.78
N SER A 146 -15.85 -1.03 -4.68
CA SER A 146 -15.89 -1.52 -6.07
C SER A 146 -14.65 -1.15 -6.89
N LYS A 147 -14.01 -0.01 -6.59
CA LYS A 147 -12.74 0.39 -7.23
C LYS A 147 -11.55 -0.35 -6.61
N ILE A 148 -11.59 -0.60 -5.29
CA ILE A 148 -10.58 -1.39 -4.58
C ILE A 148 -10.56 -2.81 -5.15
N GLY A 149 -11.70 -3.50 -5.22
CA GLY A 149 -11.78 -4.85 -5.81
C GLY A 149 -11.39 -4.89 -7.29
N TRP A 150 -11.62 -3.82 -8.05
CA TRP A 150 -11.13 -3.72 -9.42
C TRP A 150 -9.61 -3.61 -9.46
N LEU A 151 -8.99 -2.81 -8.58
CA LEU A 151 -7.53 -2.67 -8.47
C LEU A 151 -6.87 -3.99 -8.10
N GLU A 152 -7.40 -4.69 -7.10
CA GLU A 152 -6.88 -6.00 -6.67
C GLU A 152 -6.89 -7.03 -7.80
N ASN A 153 -7.98 -7.08 -8.57
CA ASN A 153 -8.05 -7.94 -9.76
C ASN A 153 -7.01 -7.52 -10.82
N LEU A 154 -6.80 -6.22 -11.02
CA LEU A 154 -5.81 -5.72 -11.96
C LEU A 154 -4.38 -6.08 -11.52
N LEU A 155 -4.07 -5.97 -10.23
CA LEU A 155 -2.79 -6.39 -9.66
C LEU A 155 -2.55 -7.88 -9.86
N ALA A 156 -3.55 -8.72 -9.59
CA ALA A 156 -3.49 -10.16 -9.79
C ALA A 156 -3.28 -10.53 -11.28
N ASP A 157 -4.02 -9.90 -12.20
CA ASP A 157 -3.87 -10.10 -13.63
C ASP A 157 -2.46 -9.74 -14.14
N LYS A 158 -1.83 -8.74 -13.53
CA LYS A 158 -0.46 -8.32 -13.84
C LYS A 158 0.61 -9.09 -13.05
N ARG A 159 0.23 -10.04 -12.21
CA ARG A 159 1.12 -10.80 -11.30
C ARG A 159 1.87 -9.89 -10.31
N LEU A 160 1.18 -8.90 -9.80
CA LEU A 160 1.63 -7.92 -8.81
C LEU A 160 0.88 -8.09 -7.48
N ASP A 161 0.38 -9.29 -7.20
CA ASP A 161 -0.39 -9.67 -6.01
C ASP A 161 0.42 -9.59 -4.70
N HIS A 162 1.74 -9.36 -4.80
CA HIS A 162 2.62 -9.04 -3.68
C HIS A 162 2.53 -7.56 -3.24
N ILE A 163 1.92 -6.67 -4.06
CA ILE A 163 1.67 -5.28 -3.70
C ILE A 163 0.44 -5.23 -2.78
N LEU A 164 0.62 -4.69 -1.57
CA LEU A 164 -0.46 -4.51 -0.61
C LEU A 164 -1.27 -3.26 -0.92
N VAL A 165 -2.57 -3.31 -0.63
CA VAL A 165 -3.48 -2.18 -0.76
C VAL A 165 -4.08 -1.85 0.60
N TRP A 166 -3.83 -0.64 1.09
CA TRP A 166 -4.43 -0.05 2.28
C TRP A 166 -5.58 0.88 1.85
N SER A 167 -6.61 0.97 2.65
CA SER A 167 -7.76 1.85 2.33
C SER A 167 -8.31 2.52 3.57
N PHE A 168 -8.45 3.84 3.48
CA PHE A 168 -8.94 4.74 4.52
C PHE A 168 -10.18 5.50 4.01
N SER A 169 -11.13 5.82 4.91
CA SER A 169 -12.40 6.48 4.57
C SER A 169 -12.87 7.40 5.70
#